data_f75ecaa3a9effca192f26464a7be6241
#
_entry.id   f75ecaa3a9effca192f26464a7be6241
#
_cell.length_a   1.000
_cell.length_b   1.000
_cell.length_c   1.000
_cell.angle_alpha   90.00
_cell.angle_beta   90.00
_cell.angle_gamma   90.00
#
_symmetry.space_group_name_H-M   'P 1'
#
loop_
_entity.id
_entity.type
_entity.pdbx_description
1 polymer ?
#
loop_
_entity_poly.entity_id
_entity_poly.type
_entity_poly.pdbx_seq_one_letter_code
_entity_poly.pdbx_strand_id
1 'polypeptide(L)'
;LRANGTAPQAVFLVGGGSLLPGLPELVADGLGLDRSRVAVGSREMIRGVTAPKTLHIGTEHATPVGIAMTASEGVKYDFTTITLNGRKIRALDTRRLTGFELCNIGGIKPEQLMARSGKALSFTLNGERVTLRGTASVPAEISLNGRECSLNAPVRKGDEVNVVPAKPGEDAAALLSDYFELSGLFTAEVSLDGRRVQAGEYLLVNDIPTISDADIENGAVITLQKRGTLRSLLSAEGIPEEKLDTARLNGAEVSTDTRLSN
;
A
#
# COMPACT_ATOMS: atom_id res chain seq x y z
N LEU A 1 13.56 9.07 15.81
CA LEU A 1 14.37 9.47 14.64
C LEU A 1 13.60 9.31 13.31
N ARG A 2 12.86 8.21 13.13
CA ARG A 2 12.10 8.00 11.88
C ARG A 2 10.92 8.96 11.67
N ALA A 3 10.39 9.55 12.75
CA ALA A 3 9.24 10.45 12.64
C ALA A 3 9.62 11.89 12.22
N ASN A 4 10.82 12.38 12.59
CA ASN A 4 11.21 13.78 12.37
C ASN A 4 12.43 13.96 11.45
N GLY A 5 13.07 12.88 11.01
CA GLY A 5 14.16 12.90 10.02
C GLY A 5 15.49 13.55 10.49
N THR A 6 15.53 14.16 11.68
CA THR A 6 16.72 14.81 12.22
C THR A 6 17.01 14.35 13.65
N ALA A 7 18.28 14.23 14.00
CA ALA A 7 18.69 13.94 15.38
C ALA A 7 18.40 15.13 16.30
N PRO A 8 17.96 14.89 17.55
CA PRO A 8 17.77 15.95 18.53
C PRO A 8 19.12 16.62 18.87
N GLN A 9 19.10 17.89 19.25
CA GLN A 9 20.32 18.59 19.65
C GLN A 9 20.80 18.21 21.06
N ALA A 10 19.86 17.84 21.95
CA ALA A 10 20.14 17.34 23.28
C ALA A 10 18.98 16.46 23.75
N VAL A 11 19.25 15.56 24.68
CA VAL A 11 18.27 14.65 25.30
C VAL A 11 18.34 14.74 26.80
N PHE A 12 17.17 14.92 27.46
CA PHE A 12 17.04 14.87 28.90
C PHE A 12 16.24 13.60 29.27
N LEU A 13 16.86 12.76 30.08
CA LEU A 13 16.24 11.54 30.57
C LEU A 13 15.59 11.83 31.93
N VAL A 14 14.31 11.51 32.07
CA VAL A 14 13.56 11.72 33.32
C VAL A 14 12.78 10.48 33.71
N GLY A 15 12.38 10.39 34.96
CA GLY A 15 11.70 9.22 35.52
C GLY A 15 12.66 8.22 36.14
N GLY A 16 12.14 7.26 36.89
CA GLY A 16 12.96 6.26 37.59
C GLY A 16 13.89 5.44 36.71
N GLY A 17 13.46 5.11 35.49
CA GLY A 17 14.29 4.39 34.53
C GLY A 17 15.53 5.15 34.06
N SER A 18 15.54 6.48 34.16
CA SER A 18 16.69 7.29 33.76
C SER A 18 17.91 7.11 34.66
N LEU A 19 17.70 6.53 35.84
CA LEU A 19 18.75 6.20 36.81
C LEU A 19 19.49 4.89 36.55
N LEU A 20 19.10 4.15 35.52
CA LEU A 20 19.78 2.93 35.10
C LEU A 20 21.23 3.26 34.68
N PRO A 21 22.23 2.59 35.31
CA PRO A 21 23.64 2.76 34.93
C PRO A 21 23.86 2.45 33.45
N GLY A 22 24.59 3.32 32.73
CA GLY A 22 24.90 3.15 31.32
C GLY A 22 23.79 3.57 30.35
N LEU A 23 22.60 3.91 30.83
CA LEU A 23 21.51 4.33 29.94
C LEU A 23 21.83 5.61 29.15
N PRO A 24 22.41 6.67 29.73
CA PRO A 24 22.77 7.87 28.99
C PRO A 24 23.78 7.60 27.86
N GLU A 25 24.75 6.73 28.10
CA GLU A 25 25.75 6.29 27.13
C GLU A 25 25.07 5.56 25.97
N LEU A 26 24.24 4.60 26.28
CA LEU A 26 23.49 3.81 25.31
C LEU A 26 22.60 4.68 24.42
N VAL A 27 21.96 5.70 25.03
CA VAL A 27 21.09 6.65 24.29
C VAL A 27 21.94 7.55 23.40
N ALA A 28 23.09 8.01 23.88
CA ALA A 28 24.01 8.82 23.08
C ALA A 28 24.50 8.05 21.84
N ASP A 29 24.97 6.84 22.04
CA ASP A 29 25.43 5.95 20.96
C ASP A 29 24.31 5.63 19.96
N GLY A 30 23.12 5.27 20.45
CA GLY A 30 21.98 4.94 19.60
C GLY A 30 21.43 6.10 18.77
N LEU A 31 21.66 7.34 19.23
CA LEU A 31 21.25 8.57 18.53
C LEU A 31 22.38 9.24 17.75
N GLY A 32 23.62 8.75 17.88
CA GLY A 32 24.80 9.38 17.29
C GLY A 32 25.11 10.77 17.87
N LEU A 33 24.86 10.94 19.18
CA LEU A 33 25.08 12.18 19.89
C LEU A 33 26.36 12.09 20.75
N ASP A 34 27.01 13.25 20.94
CA ASP A 34 28.02 13.34 21.98
C ASP A 34 27.40 13.06 23.36
N ARG A 35 28.12 12.34 24.24
CA ARG A 35 27.65 11.96 25.57
C ARG A 35 27.24 13.19 26.42
N SER A 36 27.92 14.31 26.23
CA SER A 36 27.61 15.58 26.94
C SER A 36 26.25 16.17 26.58
N ARG A 37 25.65 15.70 25.47
CA ARG A 37 24.31 16.11 25.02
C ARG A 37 23.18 15.25 25.55
N VAL A 38 23.50 14.21 26.33
CA VAL A 38 22.51 13.35 26.99
C VAL A 38 22.69 13.49 28.51
N ALA A 39 21.75 14.11 29.14
CA ALA A 39 21.77 14.35 30.60
C ALA A 39 20.61 13.62 31.29
N VAL A 40 20.87 13.13 32.49
CA VAL A 40 19.80 12.72 33.42
C VAL A 40 19.27 13.97 34.12
N GLY A 41 17.95 14.09 34.16
CA GLY A 41 17.31 15.19 34.85
C GLY A 41 17.75 15.28 36.34
N SER A 42 17.88 16.48 36.83
CA SER A 42 18.19 16.72 38.24
C SER A 42 17.05 17.44 38.93
N ARG A 43 17.12 17.54 40.24
CA ARG A 43 16.17 18.32 41.05
C ARG A 43 16.03 19.77 40.57
N GLU A 44 17.10 20.35 40.07
CA GLU A 44 17.15 21.75 39.62
C GLU A 44 16.23 22.01 38.42
N MET A 45 15.89 20.96 37.68
CA MET A 45 14.91 21.03 36.58
C MET A 45 13.47 21.13 37.07
N ILE A 46 13.20 20.71 38.33
CA ILE A 46 11.86 20.77 38.94
C ILE A 46 11.75 22.11 39.67
N ARG A 47 11.20 23.10 38.98
CA ARG A 47 10.99 24.46 39.52
C ARG A 47 9.56 24.61 40.05
N GLY A 48 9.38 25.55 40.98
CA GLY A 48 8.04 25.89 41.49
C GLY A 48 7.45 24.91 42.51
N VAL A 49 8.25 23.96 43.00
CA VAL A 49 7.82 22.97 44.00
C VAL A 49 8.59 23.15 45.29
N THR A 50 7.87 23.35 46.36
CA THR A 50 8.42 23.36 47.73
C THR A 50 8.17 22.00 48.38
N ALA A 51 9.21 21.31 48.76
CA ALA A 51 9.11 20.01 49.44
C ALA A 51 9.71 20.10 50.86
N PRO A 52 9.20 19.29 51.82
CA PRO A 52 9.82 19.13 53.12
C PRO A 52 11.29 18.70 52.97
N LYS A 53 12.16 19.18 53.88
CA LYS A 53 13.60 18.82 53.86
C LYS A 53 13.87 17.33 53.96
N THR A 54 12.91 16.56 54.46
CA THR A 54 12.97 15.10 54.60
C THR A 54 12.64 14.35 53.33
N LEU A 55 12.08 15.03 52.32
CA LEU A 55 11.71 14.41 51.06
C LEU A 55 12.75 14.73 49.97
N HIS A 56 13.48 13.73 49.55
CA HIS A 56 14.38 13.84 48.39
C HIS A 56 13.53 13.78 47.10
N ILE A 57 13.51 14.89 46.38
CA ILE A 57 12.88 14.94 45.06
C ILE A 57 13.98 14.83 44.01
N GLY A 58 14.01 13.72 43.29
CA GLY A 58 14.92 13.49 42.18
C GLY A 58 14.17 13.38 40.83
N THR A 59 14.90 12.98 39.82
CA THR A 59 14.35 12.77 38.45
C THR A 59 13.20 11.78 38.40
N GLU A 60 13.19 10.77 39.30
CA GLU A 60 12.13 9.78 39.45
C GLU A 60 10.77 10.39 39.83
N HIS A 61 10.78 11.57 40.42
CA HIS A 61 9.57 12.30 40.82
C HIS A 61 9.10 13.30 39.76
N ALA A 62 9.80 13.45 38.63
CA ALA A 62 9.46 14.45 37.59
C ALA A 62 8.03 14.29 37.09
N THR A 63 7.59 13.05 36.83
CA THR A 63 6.24 12.76 36.33
C THR A 63 5.15 13.06 37.39
N PRO A 64 5.18 12.53 38.62
CA PRO A 64 4.15 12.81 39.60
C PRO A 64 4.13 14.29 40.00
N VAL A 65 5.28 14.96 40.05
CA VAL A 65 5.36 16.41 40.32
C VAL A 65 4.75 17.20 39.16
N GLY A 66 5.05 16.85 37.92
CA GLY A 66 4.44 17.48 36.74
C GLY A 66 2.91 17.35 36.74
N ILE A 67 2.38 16.16 37.09
CA ILE A 67 0.94 15.93 37.24
C ILE A 67 0.35 16.84 38.33
N ALA A 68 1.00 16.90 39.50
CA ALA A 68 0.51 17.72 40.61
C ALA A 68 0.56 19.22 40.29
N MET A 69 1.61 19.70 39.62
CA MET A 69 1.71 21.09 39.17
C MET A 69 0.60 21.43 38.16
N THR A 70 0.40 20.60 37.16
CA THR A 70 -0.65 20.78 36.16
C THR A 70 -2.04 20.80 36.80
N ALA A 71 -2.27 19.96 37.80
CA ALA A 71 -3.51 19.96 38.56
C ALA A 71 -3.68 21.24 39.43
N SER A 72 -2.60 21.75 40.02
CA SER A 72 -2.62 22.96 40.85
C SER A 72 -2.79 24.25 40.01
N GLU A 73 -2.27 24.29 38.81
CA GLU A 73 -2.44 25.41 37.87
C GLU A 73 -3.84 25.51 37.28
N GLY A 74 -4.71 24.55 37.66
CA GLY A 74 -6.10 24.57 37.22
C GLY A 74 -6.30 24.34 35.72
N VAL A 75 -5.31 23.74 35.05
CA VAL A 75 -5.49 23.27 33.67
C VAL A 75 -6.53 22.16 33.71
N LYS A 76 -7.78 22.56 33.67
CA LYS A 76 -8.89 21.64 33.50
C LYS A 76 -8.80 21.08 32.09
N TYR A 77 -8.33 19.85 31.98
CA TYR A 77 -8.56 19.08 30.78
C TYR A 77 -10.06 18.78 30.76
N ASP A 78 -10.84 19.67 30.18
CA ASP A 78 -12.25 19.42 29.97
C ASP A 78 -12.39 18.37 28.88
N PHE A 79 -12.99 17.25 29.27
CA PHE A 79 -13.42 16.28 28.30
C PHE A 79 -14.76 16.74 27.73
N THR A 80 -14.82 16.83 26.43
CA THR A 80 -16.05 17.06 25.72
C THR A 80 -16.64 15.72 25.27
N THR A 81 -17.98 15.64 25.27
CA THR A 81 -18.69 14.48 24.72
C THR A 81 -19.30 14.91 23.41
N ILE A 82 -19.00 14.16 22.36
CA ILE A 82 -19.47 14.35 21.00
C ILE A 82 -20.06 13.02 20.54
N THR A 83 -21.08 13.06 19.74
CA THR A 83 -21.69 11.85 19.16
C THR A 83 -21.08 11.61 17.79
N LEU A 84 -20.48 10.43 17.56
CA LEU A 84 -19.95 9.99 16.27
C LEU A 84 -20.70 8.73 15.85
N ASN A 85 -21.42 8.78 14.74
CA ASN A 85 -22.26 7.67 14.23
C ASN A 85 -23.13 7.06 15.35
N GLY A 86 -23.81 7.90 16.14
CA GLY A 86 -24.64 7.48 17.24
C GLY A 86 -23.90 7.05 18.53
N ARG A 87 -22.56 6.94 18.52
CA ARG A 87 -21.74 6.58 19.69
C ARG A 87 -21.21 7.83 20.38
N LYS A 88 -21.32 7.89 21.70
CA LYS A 88 -20.72 8.98 22.50
C LYS A 88 -19.20 8.77 22.61
N ILE A 89 -18.45 9.70 22.09
CA ILE A 89 -16.99 9.77 22.16
C ILE A 89 -16.59 10.85 23.17
N ARG A 90 -15.75 10.49 24.13
CA ARG A 90 -15.10 11.46 25.03
C ARG A 90 -13.76 11.88 24.42
N ALA A 91 -13.65 13.10 24.03
CA ALA A 91 -12.42 13.69 23.50
C ALA A 91 -11.91 14.78 24.46
N LEU A 92 -10.60 15.00 24.47
CA LEU A 92 -10.02 16.13 25.15
C LEU A 92 -10.49 17.42 24.45
N ASP A 93 -11.01 18.37 25.21
CA ASP A 93 -11.44 19.67 24.67
C ASP A 93 -10.20 20.49 24.31
N THR A 94 -9.65 20.20 23.14
CA THR A 94 -8.61 21.00 22.54
C THR A 94 -9.28 22.06 21.67
N ARG A 95 -8.79 23.30 21.70
CA ARG A 95 -9.35 24.42 20.94
C ARG A 95 -9.42 24.19 19.41
N ARG A 96 -9.05 23.01 18.92
CA ARG A 96 -8.94 22.66 17.51
C ARG A 96 -9.45 21.25 17.16
N LEU A 97 -10.36 20.68 17.96
CA LEU A 97 -10.91 19.38 17.62
C LEU A 97 -11.66 19.48 16.29
N THR A 98 -11.23 18.70 15.32
CA THR A 98 -11.83 18.64 13.98
C THR A 98 -12.59 17.34 13.77
N GLY A 99 -13.41 17.28 12.74
CA GLY A 99 -14.08 16.03 12.32
C GLY A 99 -13.09 14.90 12.05
N PHE A 100 -11.94 15.20 11.45
CA PHE A 100 -10.88 14.21 11.20
C PHE A 100 -10.29 13.63 12.49
N GLU A 101 -9.96 14.50 13.46
CA GLU A 101 -9.44 14.06 14.76
C GLU A 101 -10.48 13.24 15.54
N LEU A 102 -11.75 13.67 15.49
CA LEU A 102 -12.84 12.92 16.11
C LEU A 102 -12.99 11.53 15.49
N CYS A 103 -12.93 11.40 14.16
CA CYS A 103 -12.96 10.13 13.46
C CYS A 103 -11.84 9.21 13.92
N ASN A 104 -10.62 9.74 14.03
CA ASN A 104 -9.44 8.99 14.47
C ASN A 104 -9.60 8.52 15.93
N ILE A 105 -10.06 9.38 16.84
CA ILE A 105 -10.38 9.02 18.24
C ILE A 105 -11.47 7.96 18.28
N GLY A 106 -12.47 8.06 17.40
CA GLY A 106 -13.58 7.11 17.28
C GLY A 106 -13.23 5.78 16.63
N GLY A 107 -11.99 5.62 16.16
CA GLY A 107 -11.48 4.39 15.55
C GLY A 107 -11.77 4.24 14.06
N ILE A 108 -12.22 5.31 13.38
CA ILE A 108 -12.35 5.33 11.92
C ILE A 108 -10.96 5.55 11.34
N LYS A 109 -10.49 4.59 10.55
CA LYS A 109 -9.16 4.63 9.96
C LYS A 109 -9.07 5.66 8.83
N PRO A 110 -7.90 6.30 8.61
CA PRO A 110 -7.70 7.27 7.53
C PRO A 110 -8.09 6.74 6.15
N GLU A 111 -7.85 5.43 5.89
CA GLU A 111 -8.20 4.79 4.62
C GLU A 111 -9.72 4.73 4.38
N GLN A 112 -10.50 4.77 5.45
CA GLN A 112 -11.97 4.82 5.37
C GLN A 112 -12.50 6.24 5.12
N LEU A 113 -11.67 7.26 5.30
CA LEU A 113 -12.01 8.65 5.04
C LEU A 113 -11.49 9.13 3.69
N MET A 114 -10.41 8.52 3.20
CA MET A 114 -9.75 8.86 1.95
C MET A 114 -10.02 7.79 0.91
N ALA A 115 -10.86 8.12 -0.06
CA ALA A 115 -11.15 7.23 -1.17
C ALA A 115 -9.93 7.10 -2.10
N ARG A 116 -9.63 5.88 -2.50
CA ARG A 116 -8.62 5.59 -3.50
C ARG A 116 -9.28 4.93 -4.70
N SER A 117 -9.10 5.50 -5.88
CA SER A 117 -9.53 4.86 -7.13
C SER A 117 -8.78 3.56 -7.36
N GLY A 118 -9.41 2.64 -8.04
CA GLY A 118 -8.81 1.39 -8.44
C GLY A 118 -7.60 1.62 -9.35
N LYS A 119 -6.63 0.73 -9.26
CA LYS A 119 -5.43 0.78 -10.09
C LYS A 119 -5.78 0.45 -11.53
N ALA A 120 -5.10 1.08 -12.46
CA ALA A 120 -5.16 0.69 -13.86
C ALA A 120 -4.33 -0.56 -14.10
N LEU A 121 -4.79 -1.39 -15.04
CA LEU A 121 -4.09 -2.53 -15.60
C LEU A 121 -3.55 -2.13 -16.97
N SER A 122 -2.25 -2.21 -17.18
CA SER A 122 -1.62 -1.94 -18.47
C SER A 122 -0.83 -3.14 -18.93
N PHE A 123 -1.00 -3.52 -20.18
CA PHE A 123 -0.29 -4.65 -20.79
C PHE A 123 -0.09 -4.38 -22.29
N THR A 124 0.70 -5.21 -22.94
CA THR A 124 0.95 -5.15 -24.39
C THR A 124 0.30 -6.32 -25.07
N LEU A 125 -0.51 -6.04 -26.09
CA LEU A 125 -1.22 -7.03 -26.88
C LEU A 125 -0.77 -6.96 -28.34
N ASN A 126 -0.09 -7.98 -28.83
CA ASN A 126 0.46 -8.01 -30.19
C ASN A 126 1.28 -6.76 -30.56
N GLY A 127 2.03 -6.22 -29.60
CA GLY A 127 2.85 -5.00 -29.78
C GLY A 127 2.12 -3.69 -29.48
N GLU A 128 0.81 -3.70 -29.29
CA GLU A 128 0.03 -2.52 -28.94
C GLU A 128 -0.22 -2.44 -27.43
N ARG A 129 -0.08 -1.25 -26.87
CA ARG A 129 -0.32 -1.02 -25.44
C ARG A 129 -1.80 -0.86 -25.18
N VAL A 130 -2.33 -1.71 -24.30
CA VAL A 130 -3.69 -1.64 -23.77
C VAL A 130 -3.63 -1.14 -22.33
N THR A 131 -4.56 -0.25 -21.96
CA THR A 131 -4.69 0.23 -20.58
C THR A 131 -6.17 0.24 -20.19
N LEU A 132 -6.51 -0.55 -19.20
CA LEU A 132 -7.82 -0.59 -18.56
C LEU A 132 -7.76 0.25 -17.30
N ARG A 133 -8.79 1.08 -17.08
CA ARG A 133 -8.87 1.88 -15.86
C ARG A 133 -9.64 1.13 -14.80
N GLY A 134 -9.15 1.18 -13.57
CA GLY A 134 -9.95 0.76 -12.42
C GLY A 134 -11.15 1.71 -12.22
N THR A 135 -12.07 1.31 -11.36
CA THR A 135 -13.25 2.12 -11.08
C THR A 135 -12.91 3.33 -10.20
N ALA A 136 -13.69 4.38 -10.32
CA ALA A 136 -13.57 5.54 -9.46
C ALA A 136 -13.99 5.17 -8.02
N SER A 137 -13.33 5.79 -7.05
CA SER A 137 -13.72 5.69 -5.65
C SER A 137 -14.93 6.56 -5.34
N VAL A 138 -15.67 6.20 -4.30
CA VAL A 138 -16.72 7.04 -3.72
C VAL A 138 -16.12 7.73 -2.48
N PRO A 139 -16.09 9.07 -2.43
CA PRO A 139 -15.58 9.80 -1.27
C PRO A 139 -16.37 9.49 0.01
N ALA A 140 -15.73 9.68 1.18
CA ALA A 140 -16.44 9.67 2.44
C ALA A 140 -17.39 10.89 2.53
N GLU A 141 -18.58 10.65 3.05
CA GLU A 141 -19.52 11.73 3.36
C GLU A 141 -19.44 12.01 4.85
N ILE A 142 -19.31 13.27 5.23
CA ILE A 142 -19.31 13.71 6.62
C ILE A 142 -20.39 14.78 6.82
N SER A 143 -21.16 14.64 7.88
CA SER A 143 -22.12 15.65 8.28
C SER A 143 -21.95 16.02 9.75
N LEU A 144 -22.15 17.29 10.03
CA LEU A 144 -22.15 17.89 11.37
C LEU A 144 -23.54 18.42 11.64
N ASN A 145 -24.20 17.88 12.66
CA ASN A 145 -25.59 18.24 13.03
C ASN A 145 -26.57 18.16 11.84
N GLY A 146 -26.43 17.11 11.00
CA GLY A 146 -27.27 16.86 9.84
C GLY A 146 -26.96 17.71 8.59
N ARG A 147 -25.88 18.51 8.61
CA ARG A 147 -25.43 19.29 7.44
C ARG A 147 -24.08 18.77 6.95
N GLU A 148 -23.95 18.61 5.65
CA GLU A 148 -22.68 18.23 5.03
C GLU A 148 -21.58 19.22 5.40
N CYS A 149 -20.39 18.72 5.72
CA CYS A 149 -19.25 19.53 6.11
C CYS A 149 -17.91 18.90 5.68
N SER A 150 -16.82 19.65 5.85
CA SER A 150 -15.48 19.16 5.63
C SER A 150 -14.96 18.36 6.84
N LEU A 151 -14.07 17.40 6.61
CA LEU A 151 -13.31 16.70 7.65
C LEU A 151 -12.54 17.66 8.57
N ASN A 152 -12.17 18.84 8.08
CA ASN A 152 -11.49 19.88 8.86
C ASN A 152 -12.45 20.81 9.62
N ALA A 153 -13.76 20.59 9.54
CA ALA A 153 -14.73 21.39 10.26
C ALA A 153 -14.48 21.28 11.77
N PRO A 154 -14.51 22.38 12.51
CA PRO A 154 -14.36 22.34 13.98
C PRO A 154 -15.59 21.69 14.61
N VAL A 155 -15.33 20.79 15.55
CA VAL A 155 -16.36 20.05 16.27
C VAL A 155 -16.35 20.51 17.72
N ARG A 156 -17.53 20.68 18.32
CA ARG A 156 -17.74 21.21 19.67
C ARG A 156 -18.51 20.21 20.54
N LYS A 157 -18.53 20.51 21.81
CA LYS A 157 -19.32 19.76 22.80
C LYS A 157 -20.80 19.68 22.40
N GLY A 158 -21.34 18.47 22.40
CA GLY A 158 -22.73 18.21 22.08
C GLY A 158 -23.04 18.06 20.60
N ASP A 159 -22.05 18.27 19.71
CA ASP A 159 -22.23 18.05 18.28
C ASP A 159 -22.46 16.57 17.96
N GLU A 160 -23.22 16.35 16.90
CA GLU A 160 -23.42 15.05 16.29
C GLU A 160 -22.74 15.01 14.92
N VAL A 161 -21.75 14.10 14.79
CA VAL A 161 -21.02 13.87 13.55
C VAL A 161 -21.40 12.51 12.99
N ASN A 162 -21.86 12.48 11.75
CA ASN A 162 -22.14 11.25 11.03
C ASN A 162 -21.16 11.14 9.87
N VAL A 163 -20.55 9.95 9.72
CA VAL A 163 -19.57 9.64 8.70
C VAL A 163 -19.98 8.38 7.97
N VAL A 164 -20.16 8.48 6.67
CA VAL A 164 -20.26 7.34 5.76
C VAL A 164 -18.87 7.11 5.20
N PRO A 165 -18.26 5.94 5.43
CA PRO A 165 -16.93 5.67 4.96
C PRO A 165 -16.80 5.74 3.43
N ALA A 166 -15.65 6.17 2.96
CA ALA A 166 -15.28 6.10 1.56
C ALA A 166 -15.29 4.66 1.06
N LYS A 167 -15.70 4.46 -0.17
CA LYS A 167 -15.60 3.15 -0.84
C LYS A 167 -14.44 3.22 -1.83
N PRO A 168 -13.41 2.38 -1.67
CA PRO A 168 -12.34 2.32 -2.66
C PRO A 168 -12.88 1.84 -4.00
N GLY A 169 -12.27 2.31 -5.07
CA GLY A 169 -12.53 1.76 -6.39
C GLY A 169 -11.90 0.38 -6.53
N GLU A 170 -12.43 -0.41 -7.44
CA GLU A 170 -11.93 -1.74 -7.79
C GLU A 170 -10.80 -1.62 -8.80
N ASP A 171 -9.73 -2.39 -8.59
CA ASP A 171 -8.61 -2.47 -9.52
C ASP A 171 -9.10 -3.08 -10.85
N ALA A 172 -8.55 -2.61 -11.97
CA ALA A 172 -8.87 -3.19 -13.27
C ALA A 172 -8.31 -4.62 -13.34
N ALA A 173 -9.12 -5.53 -13.85
CA ALA A 173 -8.76 -6.92 -14.11
C ALA A 173 -9.20 -7.29 -15.53
N ALA A 174 -8.53 -8.25 -16.14
CA ALA A 174 -8.88 -8.83 -17.42
C ALA A 174 -8.33 -10.26 -17.51
N LEU A 175 -9.04 -11.08 -18.27
CA LEU A 175 -8.64 -12.44 -18.60
C LEU A 175 -8.10 -12.50 -20.03
N LEU A 176 -7.33 -13.53 -20.35
CA LEU A 176 -6.90 -13.79 -21.72
C LEU A 176 -8.08 -14.04 -22.64
N SER A 177 -9.15 -14.66 -22.13
CA SER A 177 -10.40 -14.91 -22.86
C SER A 177 -11.18 -13.65 -23.22
N ASP A 178 -10.91 -12.52 -22.58
CA ASP A 178 -11.53 -11.23 -22.96
C ASP A 178 -11.00 -10.72 -24.31
N TYR A 179 -9.84 -11.21 -24.75
CA TYR A 179 -9.14 -10.73 -25.95
C TYR A 179 -8.93 -11.80 -27.02
N PHE A 180 -8.98 -13.08 -26.64
CA PHE A 180 -8.69 -14.19 -27.52
C PHE A 180 -9.71 -15.31 -27.40
N GLU A 181 -10.05 -15.92 -28.53
CA GLU A 181 -10.75 -17.21 -28.57
C GLU A 181 -9.76 -18.32 -28.21
N LEU A 182 -9.91 -18.93 -27.03
CA LEU A 182 -8.98 -19.93 -26.53
C LEU A 182 -9.30 -21.36 -27.00
N SER A 183 -10.53 -21.60 -27.45
CA SER A 183 -11.01 -22.96 -27.80
C SER A 183 -10.28 -23.62 -28.96
N GLY A 184 -9.61 -22.83 -29.81
CA GLY A 184 -8.85 -23.33 -30.96
C GLY A 184 -7.35 -23.40 -30.75
N LEU A 185 -6.87 -22.96 -29.59
CA LEU A 185 -5.44 -22.89 -29.31
C LEU A 185 -4.88 -24.28 -28.99
N PHE A 186 -3.70 -24.53 -29.48
CA PHE A 186 -2.95 -25.78 -29.22
C PHE A 186 -1.46 -25.52 -29.34
N THR A 187 -0.67 -26.36 -28.68
CA THR A 187 0.78 -26.39 -28.80
C THR A 187 1.23 -27.77 -29.22
N ALA A 188 2.23 -27.85 -30.10
CA ALA A 188 2.88 -29.08 -30.48
C ALA A 188 4.39 -28.84 -30.59
N GLU A 189 5.20 -29.83 -30.20
CA GLU A 189 6.64 -29.81 -30.42
C GLU A 189 6.97 -30.62 -31.65
N VAL A 190 7.59 -30.01 -32.64
CA VAL A 190 7.99 -30.67 -33.87
C VAL A 190 9.50 -30.62 -34.05
N SER A 191 10.06 -31.59 -34.76
CA SER A 191 11.46 -31.61 -35.16
C SER A 191 11.61 -31.07 -36.57
N LEU A 192 12.26 -29.93 -36.74
CA LEU A 192 12.56 -29.35 -38.03
C LEU A 192 14.09 -29.48 -38.30
N ASP A 193 14.45 -30.33 -39.25
CA ASP A 193 15.85 -30.63 -39.58
C ASP A 193 16.70 -30.99 -38.34
N GLY A 194 16.13 -31.76 -37.40
CA GLY A 194 16.78 -32.20 -36.16
C GLY A 194 16.74 -31.19 -35.01
N ARG A 195 16.20 -29.99 -35.21
CA ARG A 195 15.97 -28.99 -34.15
C ARG A 195 14.52 -29.08 -33.68
N ARG A 196 14.33 -29.00 -32.35
CA ARG A 196 13.00 -28.89 -31.75
C ARG A 196 12.47 -27.47 -31.88
N VAL A 197 11.29 -27.32 -32.43
CA VAL A 197 10.61 -26.05 -32.58
C VAL A 197 9.17 -26.17 -32.09
N GLN A 198 8.66 -25.08 -31.51
CA GLN A 198 7.28 -25.01 -31.05
C GLN A 198 6.36 -24.68 -32.24
N ALA A 199 5.42 -25.56 -32.51
CA ALA A 199 4.35 -25.36 -33.47
C ALA A 199 3.02 -25.15 -32.76
N GLY A 200 2.00 -24.70 -33.50
CA GLY A 200 0.64 -24.54 -32.99
C GLY A 200 0.09 -23.12 -33.12
N GLU A 201 -1.07 -22.95 -32.59
CA GLU A 201 -1.69 -21.65 -32.37
C GLU A 201 -1.81 -21.45 -30.86
N TYR A 202 -1.05 -20.53 -30.30
CA TYR A 202 -0.94 -20.34 -28.87
C TYR A 202 -0.58 -18.89 -28.51
N LEU A 203 -0.82 -18.51 -27.27
CA LEU A 203 -0.39 -17.21 -26.74
C LEU A 203 1.01 -17.35 -26.13
N LEU A 204 1.85 -16.35 -26.34
CA LEU A 204 3.04 -16.11 -25.54
C LEU A 204 2.69 -15.04 -24.51
N VAL A 205 2.72 -15.40 -23.24
CA VAL A 205 2.56 -14.46 -22.12
C VAL A 205 3.93 -14.33 -21.45
N ASN A 206 4.58 -13.19 -21.60
CA ASN A 206 5.95 -12.99 -21.15
C ASN A 206 6.91 -14.10 -21.62
N ASP A 207 6.83 -14.43 -22.90
CA ASP A 207 7.59 -15.48 -23.57
C ASP A 207 7.25 -16.92 -23.12
N ILE A 208 6.21 -17.13 -22.33
CA ILE A 208 5.75 -18.45 -21.89
C ILE A 208 4.55 -18.88 -22.76
N PRO A 209 4.64 -20.02 -23.47
CA PRO A 209 3.51 -20.54 -24.23
C PRO A 209 2.32 -20.90 -23.34
N THR A 210 1.15 -20.40 -23.68
CA THR A 210 -0.08 -20.56 -22.92
C THR A 210 -1.25 -20.83 -23.84
N ILE A 211 -2.10 -21.79 -23.49
CA ILE A 211 -3.34 -22.16 -24.21
C ILE A 211 -4.55 -22.12 -23.26
N SER A 212 -4.32 -21.89 -21.97
CA SER A 212 -5.36 -21.84 -20.95
C SER A 212 -5.69 -20.40 -20.59
N ASP A 213 -6.90 -20.18 -20.10
CA ASP A 213 -7.31 -18.89 -19.58
C ASP A 213 -6.56 -18.54 -18.29
N ALA A 214 -6.20 -17.28 -18.16
CA ALA A 214 -5.51 -16.75 -16.99
C ALA A 214 -5.73 -15.26 -16.86
N ASP A 215 -5.55 -14.75 -15.63
CA ASP A 215 -5.54 -13.31 -15.37
C ASP A 215 -4.34 -12.63 -16.06
N ILE A 216 -4.61 -11.48 -16.65
CA ILE A 216 -3.57 -10.65 -17.25
C ILE A 216 -2.91 -9.81 -16.17
N GLU A 217 -1.61 -10.00 -15.95
CA GLU A 217 -0.85 -9.21 -14.99
C GLU A 217 -0.46 -7.83 -15.55
N ASN A 218 -0.27 -6.88 -14.65
CA ASN A 218 0.18 -5.54 -15.05
C ASN A 218 1.60 -5.59 -15.64
N GLY A 219 1.75 -5.07 -16.83
CA GLY A 219 3.01 -5.10 -17.59
C GLY A 219 3.19 -6.34 -18.46
N ALA A 220 2.23 -7.27 -18.49
CA ALA A 220 2.31 -8.46 -19.33
C ALA A 220 2.48 -8.12 -20.81
N VAL A 221 3.28 -8.90 -21.50
CA VAL A 221 3.43 -8.87 -22.96
C VAL A 221 2.78 -10.13 -23.52
N ILE A 222 1.74 -9.94 -24.31
CA ILE A 222 0.93 -11.02 -24.85
C ILE A 222 0.99 -10.97 -26.38
N THR A 223 1.37 -12.08 -26.99
CA THR A 223 1.48 -12.19 -28.45
C THR A 223 0.83 -13.50 -28.91
N LEU A 224 -0.07 -13.40 -29.88
CA LEU A 224 -0.62 -14.57 -30.52
C LEU A 224 0.36 -15.13 -31.55
N GLN A 225 0.78 -16.36 -31.34
CA GLN A 225 1.62 -17.10 -32.28
C GLN A 225 0.72 -17.94 -33.19
N LYS A 226 0.86 -17.78 -34.51
CA LYS A 226 0.14 -18.51 -35.53
C LYS A 226 1.11 -19.41 -36.31
N ARG A 227 1.49 -20.52 -35.71
CA ARG A 227 2.38 -21.55 -36.30
C ARG A 227 1.68 -22.88 -36.42
N GLY A 228 0.35 -22.84 -36.66
CA GLY A 228 -0.51 -24.00 -36.68
C GLY A 228 -0.50 -24.76 -38.01
N THR A 229 0.08 -24.21 -39.09
CA THR A 229 0.29 -24.91 -40.36
C THR A 229 1.78 -25.05 -40.66
N LEU A 230 2.14 -26.00 -41.51
CA LEU A 230 3.53 -26.18 -41.92
C LEU A 230 4.09 -24.91 -42.58
N ARG A 231 3.32 -24.23 -43.44
CA ARG A 231 3.67 -22.94 -44.05
C ARG A 231 3.97 -21.87 -43.00
N SER A 232 3.07 -21.68 -42.03
CA SER A 232 3.22 -20.66 -41.02
C SER A 232 4.41 -20.94 -40.11
N LEU A 233 4.69 -22.19 -39.78
CA LEU A 233 5.86 -22.59 -39.01
C LEU A 233 7.16 -22.28 -39.78
N LEU A 234 7.25 -22.74 -41.06
CA LEU A 234 8.46 -22.54 -41.87
C LEU A 234 8.75 -21.05 -42.12
N SER A 235 7.71 -20.28 -42.40
CA SER A 235 7.83 -18.82 -42.52
C SER A 235 8.34 -18.18 -41.25
N ALA A 236 7.86 -18.59 -40.06
CA ALA A 236 8.34 -18.09 -38.77
C ALA A 236 9.78 -18.46 -38.48
N GLU A 237 10.26 -19.60 -39.01
CA GLU A 237 11.67 -20.01 -38.91
C GLU A 237 12.58 -19.41 -40.03
N GLY A 238 12.02 -18.48 -40.84
CA GLY A 238 12.77 -17.76 -41.87
C GLY A 238 13.08 -18.62 -43.12
N ILE A 239 12.35 -19.69 -43.35
CA ILE A 239 12.49 -20.54 -44.55
C ILE A 239 11.63 -19.94 -45.66
N PRO A 240 12.23 -19.52 -46.81
CA PRO A 240 11.50 -18.86 -47.87
C PRO A 240 10.58 -19.85 -48.63
N GLU A 241 9.44 -19.38 -49.08
CA GLU A 241 8.39 -20.21 -49.77
C GLU A 241 8.94 -20.92 -51.00
N GLU A 242 9.91 -20.39 -51.70
CA GLU A 242 10.53 -20.99 -52.89
C GLU A 242 11.23 -22.33 -52.61
N LYS A 243 11.49 -22.63 -51.32
CA LYS A 243 12.09 -23.91 -50.89
C LYS A 243 11.04 -24.92 -50.37
N LEU A 244 9.75 -24.59 -50.46
CA LEU A 244 8.67 -25.39 -49.86
C LEU A 244 8.06 -26.46 -50.77
N ASP A 245 8.52 -26.58 -52.02
CA ASP A 245 7.94 -27.52 -53.02
C ASP A 245 8.08 -29.00 -52.65
N THR A 246 8.88 -29.35 -51.63
CA THR A 246 9.14 -30.75 -51.24
C THR A 246 9.10 -30.93 -49.71
N ALA A 247 8.14 -30.29 -49.03
CA ALA A 247 8.01 -30.45 -47.58
C ALA A 247 7.53 -31.89 -47.24
N ARG A 248 8.18 -32.51 -46.26
CA ARG A 248 7.81 -33.83 -45.74
C ARG A 248 7.51 -33.74 -44.24
N LEU A 249 6.36 -34.30 -43.87
CA LEU A 249 5.96 -34.49 -42.49
C LEU A 249 5.97 -35.98 -42.15
N ASN A 250 6.76 -36.41 -41.18
CA ASN A 250 6.94 -37.82 -40.80
C ASN A 250 7.31 -38.72 -41.98
N GLY A 251 8.12 -38.19 -42.92
CA GLY A 251 8.59 -38.93 -44.11
C GLY A 251 7.62 -38.94 -45.30
N ALA A 252 6.39 -38.49 -45.17
CA ALA A 252 5.41 -38.34 -46.24
C ALA A 252 5.43 -36.92 -46.83
N GLU A 253 5.30 -36.82 -48.16
CA GLU A 253 5.10 -35.53 -48.81
C GLU A 253 3.74 -34.93 -48.42
N VAL A 254 3.71 -33.68 -48.01
CA VAL A 254 2.50 -32.99 -47.53
C VAL A 254 2.43 -31.59 -48.12
N SER A 255 1.21 -31.10 -48.24
CA SER A 255 0.99 -29.69 -48.56
C SER A 255 1.50 -28.79 -47.45
N THR A 256 2.04 -27.64 -47.82
CA THR A 256 2.45 -26.61 -46.84
C THR A 256 1.29 -26.06 -46.01
N ASP A 257 0.04 -26.23 -46.47
CA ASP A 257 -1.15 -25.83 -45.72
C ASP A 257 -1.63 -26.91 -44.73
N THR A 258 -0.87 -28.04 -44.63
CA THR A 258 -1.17 -29.09 -43.65
C THR A 258 -1.13 -28.53 -42.23
N ARG A 259 -2.23 -28.76 -41.49
CA ARG A 259 -2.33 -28.35 -40.09
C ARG A 259 -1.46 -29.26 -39.22
N LEU A 260 -0.66 -28.62 -38.35
CA LEU A 260 0.18 -29.33 -37.40
C LEU A 260 -0.63 -29.50 -36.10
N SER A 261 -1.46 -30.57 -36.10
CA SER A 261 -2.20 -31.00 -34.91
C SER A 261 -1.53 -32.21 -34.30
N ASN A 262 -1.64 -32.39 -32.97
CA ASN A 262 -1.30 -33.67 -32.33
C ASN A 262 -2.17 -34.78 -32.83
#